data_a6b60401791ceda1f854a93c4b14e224
#
_entry.id   a6b60401791ceda1f854a93c4b14e224
#
_cell.length_a   1.000
_cell.length_b   1.000
_cell.length_c   1.000
_cell.angle_alpha   90.00
_cell.angle_beta   90.00
_cell.angle_gamma   90.00
#
_symmetry.space_group_name_H-M   'P 1'
#
loop_
_entity.id
_entity.type
_entity.pdbx_description
1 polymer ?
#
loop_
_entity_poly.entity_id
_entity_poly.type
_entity_poly.pdbx_seq_one_letter_code
_entity_poly.pdbx_strand_id
1 'polypeptide(L)'
;MAGPGYEKSVMVALLPTTRDWTHLALPHLTLVYVGEIDAVRPTLYNELAKDAMTAADSFGNLDIPVVGVDEFGGGDQPTVDALRLVPTTQLLALRRIFDRYNGSQWAEFDPHVTVGPVGSATVVPDTILFDRISVCWGKEMVSYLFRQPDR
;
A
#
# COMPACT_ATOMS: atom_id res chain seq x y z
N MET A 1 5.54 1.51 15.75
CA MET A 1 5.01 2.55 14.85
C MET A 1 3.58 2.21 14.50
N ALA A 2 2.70 3.18 14.54
CA ALA A 2 1.29 2.96 14.17
C ALA A 2 1.13 2.80 12.66
N GLY A 3 0.20 1.97 12.24
CA GLY A 3 -0.15 1.79 10.85
C GLY A 3 -0.91 2.98 10.26
N PRO A 4 -1.24 2.94 8.96
CA PRO A 4 -1.76 4.10 8.21
C PRO A 4 -3.25 4.37 8.40
N GLY A 5 -3.81 4.13 9.58
CA GLY A 5 -5.17 4.50 9.92
C GLY A 5 -6.21 3.38 9.87
N TYR A 6 -5.83 2.18 9.51
CA TYR A 6 -6.72 1.02 9.46
C TYR A 6 -6.53 0.17 10.71
N GLU A 7 -6.99 0.69 11.85
CA GLU A 7 -6.68 0.14 13.17
C GLU A 7 -7.16 -1.29 13.42
N LYS A 8 -8.11 -1.78 12.62
CA LYS A 8 -8.67 -3.13 12.76
C LYS A 8 -8.27 -4.04 11.60
N SER A 9 -7.46 -3.55 10.68
CA SER A 9 -7.15 -4.25 9.44
C SER A 9 -5.76 -4.84 9.44
N VAL A 10 -5.61 -5.95 8.71
CA VAL A 10 -4.31 -6.53 8.37
C VAL A 10 -4.12 -6.37 6.88
N MET A 11 -3.01 -5.76 6.48
CA MET A 11 -2.71 -5.52 5.07
C MET A 11 -1.21 -5.44 4.83
N VAL A 12 -0.82 -5.61 3.58
CA VAL A 12 0.53 -5.35 3.11
C VAL A 12 0.48 -4.14 2.20
N ALA A 13 1.36 -3.18 2.42
CA ALA A 13 1.32 -1.90 1.72
C ALA A 13 2.72 -1.42 1.35
N LEU A 14 2.79 -0.54 0.35
CA LEU A 14 4.00 0.19 -0.01
C LEU A 14 3.90 1.61 0.52
N LEU A 15 5.01 2.14 1.03
CA LEU A 15 5.07 3.50 1.53
C LEU A 15 5.95 4.36 0.61
N PRO A 16 5.49 5.57 0.28
CA PRO A 16 6.24 6.47 -0.60
C PRO A 16 7.37 7.18 0.15
N THR A 17 8.35 7.67 -0.62
CA THR A 17 9.47 8.42 -0.08
C THR A 17 9.10 9.86 0.30
N THR A 18 8.08 10.43 -0.34
CA THR A 18 7.64 11.81 -0.12
C THR A 18 6.14 11.87 0.14
N ARG A 19 5.68 12.94 0.79
CA ARG A 19 4.29 13.12 1.20
C ARG A 19 3.72 14.50 0.90
N ASP A 20 4.42 15.30 0.12
CA ASP A 20 4.03 16.68 -0.17
C ASP A 20 2.76 16.81 -1.04
N TRP A 21 2.37 15.70 -1.68
CA TRP A 21 1.18 15.61 -2.54
C TRP A 21 -0.05 15.07 -1.81
N THR A 22 0.04 14.79 -0.53
CA THR A 22 -1.05 14.19 0.25
C THR A 22 -1.27 14.92 1.56
N HIS A 23 -2.50 14.88 2.07
CA HIS A 23 -2.87 15.39 3.39
C HIS A 23 -2.80 14.31 4.47
N LEU A 24 -2.51 13.06 4.09
CA LEU A 24 -2.40 11.97 5.05
C LEU A 24 -1.02 11.95 5.69
N ALA A 25 -0.98 11.65 7.00
CA ALA A 25 0.28 11.51 7.72
C ALA A 25 1.07 10.29 7.25
N LEU A 26 0.37 9.24 6.82
CA LEU A 26 1.00 7.98 6.41
C LEU A 26 0.34 7.44 5.15
N PRO A 27 0.62 8.08 3.99
CA PRO A 27 0.06 7.61 2.73
C PRO A 27 0.64 6.25 2.35
N HIS A 28 -0.16 5.45 1.65
CA HIS A 28 0.26 4.09 1.29
C HIS A 28 -0.47 3.60 0.05
N LEU A 29 0.16 2.65 -0.64
CA LEU A 29 -0.46 1.85 -1.68
C LEU A 29 -0.73 0.46 -1.11
N THR A 30 -1.99 0.07 -0.99
CA THR A 30 -2.33 -1.28 -0.50
C THR A 30 -2.02 -2.31 -1.58
N LEU A 31 -1.12 -3.24 -1.29
CA LEU A 31 -0.87 -4.39 -2.17
C LEU A 31 -1.93 -5.44 -2.00
N VAL A 32 -2.24 -5.79 -0.76
CA VAL A 32 -3.25 -6.79 -0.45
C VAL A 32 -3.88 -6.47 0.90
N TYR A 33 -5.20 -6.54 0.94
CA TYR A 33 -5.96 -6.50 2.19
C TYR A 33 -6.18 -7.95 2.63
N VAL A 34 -5.70 -8.28 3.83
CA VAL A 34 -5.76 -9.65 4.34
C VAL A 34 -7.07 -9.91 5.07
N GLY A 35 -7.50 -8.98 5.89
CA GLY A 35 -8.75 -9.12 6.64
C GLY A 35 -8.75 -8.28 7.90
N GLU A 36 -9.83 -8.39 8.68
CA GLU A 36 -9.92 -7.77 9.98
C GLU A 36 -9.02 -8.53 10.97
N ILE A 37 -8.38 -7.80 11.87
CA ILE A 37 -7.40 -8.36 12.81
C ILE A 37 -7.99 -9.50 13.66
N ASP A 38 -9.27 -9.40 14.02
CA ASP A 38 -9.93 -10.39 14.84
C ASP A 38 -10.27 -11.67 14.06
N ALA A 39 -10.30 -11.60 12.74
CA ALA A 39 -10.62 -12.73 11.87
C ALA A 39 -9.37 -13.42 11.31
N VAL A 40 -8.20 -12.81 11.48
CA VAL A 40 -6.94 -13.34 10.95
C VAL A 40 -6.19 -14.09 12.05
N ARG A 41 -5.75 -15.32 11.76
CA ARG A 41 -4.99 -16.10 12.74
C ARG A 41 -3.67 -15.39 13.09
N PRO A 42 -3.30 -15.31 14.38
CA PRO A 42 -2.10 -14.57 14.81
C PRO A 42 -0.79 -15.07 14.19
N THR A 43 -0.70 -16.37 13.90
CA THR A 43 0.50 -16.96 13.29
C THR A 43 0.77 -16.44 11.88
N LEU A 44 -0.22 -15.85 11.23
CA LEU A 44 -0.06 -15.29 9.88
C LEU A 44 0.90 -14.10 9.86
N TYR A 45 1.04 -13.41 10.98
CA TYR A 45 1.98 -12.28 11.09
C TYR A 45 3.39 -12.69 10.67
N ASN A 46 3.89 -13.81 11.18
CA ASN A 46 5.23 -14.29 10.86
C ASN A 46 5.40 -14.64 9.39
N GLU A 47 4.37 -15.21 8.78
CA GLU A 47 4.37 -15.54 7.35
C GLU A 47 4.42 -14.27 6.50
N LEU A 48 3.58 -13.28 6.83
CA LEU A 48 3.55 -12.00 6.11
C LEU A 48 4.88 -11.27 6.25
N ALA A 49 5.42 -11.20 7.47
CA ALA A 49 6.68 -10.53 7.73
C ALA A 49 7.83 -11.20 6.97
N LYS A 50 7.87 -12.52 6.94
CA LYS A 50 8.88 -13.27 6.20
C LYS A 50 8.80 -13.00 4.71
N ASP A 51 7.61 -13.03 4.14
CA ASP A 51 7.41 -12.79 2.71
C ASP A 51 7.72 -11.33 2.36
N ALA A 52 7.37 -10.38 3.23
CA ALA A 52 7.70 -8.97 3.02
C ALA A 52 9.21 -8.73 3.06
N MET A 53 9.91 -9.35 3.98
CA MET A 53 11.36 -9.26 4.09
C MET A 53 12.04 -9.85 2.85
N THR A 54 11.57 -10.99 2.37
CA THR A 54 12.09 -11.63 1.17
C THR A 54 11.84 -10.76 -0.06
N ALA A 55 10.66 -10.19 -0.17
CA ALA A 55 10.32 -9.26 -1.26
C ALA A 55 11.21 -8.01 -1.22
N ALA A 56 11.45 -7.46 -0.04
CA ALA A 56 12.31 -6.29 0.11
C ALA A 56 13.74 -6.56 -0.35
N ASP A 57 14.25 -7.76 -0.10
CA ASP A 57 15.58 -8.16 -0.57
C ASP A 57 15.66 -8.38 -2.08
N SER A 58 14.53 -8.72 -2.70
CA SER A 58 14.48 -9.11 -4.12
C SER A 58 14.17 -7.94 -5.05
N PHE A 59 13.46 -6.93 -4.55
CA PHE A 59 13.02 -5.79 -5.36
C PHE A 59 13.80 -4.54 -4.99
N GLY A 60 14.10 -3.72 -5.99
CA GLY A 60 14.57 -2.35 -5.76
C GLY A 60 13.37 -1.42 -5.54
N ASN A 61 13.64 -0.14 -5.33
CA ASN A 61 12.60 0.87 -5.23
C ASN A 61 11.70 0.84 -6.46
N LEU A 62 10.40 1.06 -6.23
CA LEU A 62 9.42 1.11 -7.33
C LEU A 62 9.06 2.56 -7.61
N ASP A 63 9.34 3.00 -8.84
CA ASP A 63 8.98 4.32 -9.34
C ASP A 63 7.76 4.14 -10.23
N ILE A 64 6.58 4.53 -9.73
CA ILE A 64 5.31 4.17 -10.36
C ILE A 64 4.65 5.42 -10.94
N PRO A 65 4.37 5.43 -12.25
CA PRO A 65 3.68 6.57 -12.88
C PRO A 65 2.27 6.75 -12.34
N VAL A 66 1.87 8.02 -12.21
CA VAL A 66 0.51 8.41 -11.82
C VAL A 66 -0.32 8.57 -13.09
N VAL A 67 -1.48 7.90 -13.12
CA VAL A 67 -2.42 8.03 -14.23
C VAL A 67 -3.21 9.33 -14.11
N GLY A 68 -3.66 9.66 -12.90
CA GLY A 68 -4.47 10.85 -12.64
C GLY A 68 -5.13 10.77 -11.29
N VAL A 69 -6.03 11.73 -11.05
CA VAL A 69 -6.84 11.81 -9.84
C VAL A 69 -8.19 11.16 -10.10
N ASP A 70 -8.62 10.30 -9.17
CA ASP A 70 -9.95 9.71 -9.19
C ASP A 70 -10.59 9.77 -7.81
N GLU A 71 -11.90 9.65 -7.77
CA GLU A 71 -12.64 9.54 -6.52
C GLU A 71 -12.84 8.06 -6.20
N PHE A 72 -12.56 7.69 -4.95
CA PHE A 72 -12.74 6.34 -4.43
C PHE A 72 -13.65 6.39 -3.21
N GLY A 73 -14.36 5.28 -2.97
CA GLY A 73 -15.29 5.19 -1.87
C GLY A 73 -16.73 5.26 -2.34
N GLY A 74 -17.62 5.67 -1.47
CA GLY A 74 -19.07 5.70 -1.72
C GLY A 74 -19.79 4.66 -0.89
N GLY A 75 -21.13 4.62 -0.96
CA GLY A 75 -21.90 3.78 -0.08
C GLY A 75 -21.70 4.19 1.36
N ASP A 76 -21.28 3.25 2.21
CA ASP A 76 -21.01 3.49 3.62
C ASP A 76 -19.64 4.12 3.89
N GLN A 77 -18.79 4.21 2.86
CA GLN A 77 -17.45 4.78 3.00
C GLN A 77 -17.41 6.21 2.49
N PRO A 78 -16.70 7.12 3.16
CA PRO A 78 -16.55 8.48 2.64
C PRO A 78 -15.84 8.45 1.30
N THR A 79 -16.23 9.33 0.39
CA THR A 79 -15.55 9.51 -0.88
C THR A 79 -14.28 10.33 -0.66
N VAL A 80 -13.18 9.90 -1.25
CA VAL A 80 -11.87 10.55 -1.13
C VAL A 80 -11.27 10.74 -2.51
N ASP A 81 -10.37 11.71 -2.63
CA ASP A 81 -9.49 11.82 -3.79
C ASP A 81 -8.33 10.86 -3.62
N ALA A 82 -8.00 10.15 -4.69
CA ALA A 82 -6.84 9.27 -4.73
C ALA A 82 -6.11 9.42 -6.05
N LEU A 83 -4.82 9.17 -6.03
CA LEU A 83 -3.99 9.09 -7.23
C LEU A 83 -4.03 7.65 -7.73
N ARG A 84 -4.54 7.47 -8.94
CA ARG A 84 -4.52 6.16 -9.60
C ARG A 84 -3.16 5.94 -10.23
N LEU A 85 -2.61 4.75 -10.03
CA LEU A 85 -1.26 4.40 -10.45
C LEU A 85 -1.27 3.37 -11.57
N VAL A 86 -0.23 3.40 -12.39
CA VAL A 86 -0.05 2.41 -13.46
C VAL A 86 0.31 1.07 -12.82
N PRO A 87 -0.40 -0.03 -13.15
CA PRO A 87 -0.03 -1.37 -12.68
C PRO A 87 1.18 -1.88 -13.46
N THR A 88 2.37 -1.41 -13.08
CA THR A 88 3.61 -1.79 -13.76
C THR A 88 3.90 -3.28 -13.60
N THR A 89 4.75 -3.82 -14.47
CA THR A 89 5.15 -5.23 -14.40
C THR A 89 5.78 -5.56 -13.03
N GLN A 90 6.62 -4.66 -12.53
CA GLN A 90 7.26 -4.84 -11.22
C GLN A 90 6.24 -4.84 -10.08
N LEU A 91 5.28 -3.90 -10.12
CA LEU A 91 4.24 -3.83 -9.10
C LEU A 91 3.37 -5.08 -9.10
N LEU A 92 3.00 -5.55 -10.28
CA LEU A 92 2.20 -6.78 -10.41
C LEU A 92 2.96 -8.01 -9.95
N ALA A 93 4.25 -8.09 -10.24
CA ALA A 93 5.11 -9.20 -9.76
C ALA A 93 5.20 -9.19 -8.23
N LEU A 94 5.37 -8.02 -7.64
CA LEU A 94 5.42 -7.87 -6.19
C LEU A 94 4.09 -8.28 -5.55
N ARG A 95 2.97 -7.79 -6.10
CA ARG A 95 1.65 -8.14 -5.57
C ARG A 95 1.38 -9.64 -5.64
N ARG A 96 1.83 -10.30 -6.69
CA ARG A 96 1.63 -11.75 -6.87
C ARG A 96 2.21 -12.58 -5.73
N ILE A 97 3.28 -12.10 -5.09
CA ILE A 97 3.88 -12.78 -3.94
C ILE A 97 2.86 -12.91 -2.80
N PHE A 98 1.94 -11.94 -2.69
CA PHE A 98 0.98 -11.86 -1.60
C PHE A 98 -0.44 -12.30 -1.98
N ASP A 99 -0.67 -12.79 -3.19
CA ASP A 99 -2.00 -13.17 -3.67
C ASP A 99 -2.70 -14.17 -2.74
N ARG A 100 -1.97 -15.11 -2.19
CA ARG A 100 -2.54 -16.13 -1.30
C ARG A 100 -3.10 -15.57 0.00
N TYR A 101 -2.72 -14.34 0.35
CA TYR A 101 -3.20 -13.68 1.57
C TYR A 101 -4.42 -12.80 1.31
N ASN A 102 -4.82 -12.63 0.06
CA ASN A 102 -5.88 -11.70 -0.31
C ASN A 102 -7.22 -12.11 0.29
N GLY A 103 -7.71 -11.31 1.24
CA GLY A 103 -9.03 -11.48 1.86
C GLY A 103 -10.06 -10.51 1.31
N SER A 104 -9.69 -9.71 0.30
CA SER A 104 -10.62 -8.77 -0.32
C SER A 104 -11.60 -9.49 -1.24
N GLN A 105 -12.84 -9.00 -1.27
CA GLN A 105 -13.83 -9.47 -2.22
C GLN A 105 -13.58 -8.94 -3.64
N TRP A 106 -12.67 -7.98 -3.81
CA TRP A 106 -12.36 -7.38 -5.10
C TRP A 106 -11.37 -8.25 -5.84
N ALA A 107 -11.77 -8.74 -7.02
CA ALA A 107 -10.94 -9.62 -7.84
C ALA A 107 -9.82 -8.88 -8.55
N GLU A 108 -10.02 -7.60 -8.87
CA GLU A 108 -9.08 -6.80 -9.64
C GLU A 108 -8.23 -5.90 -8.74
N PHE A 109 -6.95 -5.84 -9.07
CA PHE A 109 -6.01 -4.93 -8.40
C PHE A 109 -6.05 -3.58 -9.10
N ASP A 110 -6.49 -2.56 -8.38
CA ASP A 110 -6.56 -1.17 -8.86
C ASP A 110 -5.66 -0.32 -7.97
N PRO A 111 -4.37 -0.20 -8.32
CA PRO A 111 -3.42 0.47 -7.44
C PRO A 111 -3.70 1.97 -7.34
N HIS A 112 -3.79 2.46 -6.10
CA HIS A 112 -4.02 3.87 -5.83
C HIS A 112 -3.46 4.28 -4.49
N VAL A 113 -3.26 5.58 -4.31
CA VAL A 113 -2.85 6.17 -3.03
C VAL A 113 -3.84 7.27 -2.69
N THR A 114 -4.46 7.18 -1.51
CA THR A 114 -5.40 8.19 -1.05
C THR A 114 -4.67 9.51 -0.74
N VAL A 115 -5.22 10.61 -1.23
CA VAL A 115 -4.69 11.96 -0.98
C VAL A 115 -5.38 12.59 0.21
N GLY A 116 -6.70 12.49 0.29
CA GLY A 116 -7.50 13.11 1.33
C GLY A 116 -8.95 13.29 0.89
N PRO A 117 -9.70 14.20 1.53
CA PRO A 117 -11.07 14.47 1.13
C PRO A 117 -11.18 14.92 -0.31
N VAL A 118 -12.35 14.78 -0.91
CA VAL A 118 -12.61 15.23 -2.28
C VAL A 118 -12.24 16.72 -2.41
N GLY A 119 -11.49 17.05 -3.46
CA GLY A 119 -10.98 18.39 -3.70
C GLY A 119 -9.62 18.67 -3.12
N SER A 120 -9.04 17.74 -2.35
CA SER A 120 -7.74 17.94 -1.70
C SER A 120 -6.53 17.64 -2.60
N ALA A 121 -6.73 16.95 -3.73
CA ALA A 121 -5.66 16.61 -4.66
C ALA A 121 -5.31 17.81 -5.54
N THR A 122 -4.51 18.73 -5.00
CA THR A 122 -4.10 19.98 -5.69
C THR A 122 -2.72 19.88 -6.30
N VAL A 123 -1.89 18.96 -5.83
CA VAL A 123 -0.56 18.68 -6.38
C VAL A 123 -0.56 17.23 -6.84
N VAL A 124 -0.35 17.02 -8.14
CA VAL A 124 -0.35 15.67 -8.73
C VAL A 124 1.05 15.39 -9.28
N PRO A 125 1.83 14.52 -8.61
CA PRO A 125 3.16 14.18 -9.12
C PRO A 125 3.03 13.29 -10.36
N ASP A 126 4.05 13.31 -11.21
CA ASP A 126 4.10 12.44 -12.40
C ASP A 126 4.32 10.98 -12.01
N THR A 127 5.14 10.77 -10.99
CA THR A 127 5.47 9.44 -10.46
C THR A 127 5.50 9.49 -8.95
N ILE A 128 5.34 8.33 -8.32
CA ILE A 128 5.55 8.16 -6.88
C ILE A 128 6.60 7.08 -6.68
N LEU A 129 7.63 7.40 -5.92
CA LEU A 129 8.70 6.46 -5.59
C LEU A 129 8.39 5.79 -4.25
N PHE A 130 8.30 4.47 -4.27
CA PHE A 130 8.10 3.66 -3.07
C PHE A 130 9.41 2.98 -2.70
N ASP A 131 9.88 3.17 -1.49
CA ASP A 131 11.17 2.65 -1.03
C ASP A 131 11.04 1.53 0.01
N ARG A 132 9.83 1.18 0.42
CA ARG A 132 9.62 0.18 1.46
C ARG A 132 8.30 -0.54 1.34
N ILE A 133 8.30 -1.77 1.86
CA ILE A 133 7.11 -2.59 2.00
C ILE A 133 6.81 -2.75 3.48
N SER A 134 5.54 -2.70 3.85
CA SER A 134 5.11 -2.72 5.24
C SER A 134 4.04 -3.77 5.47
N VAL A 135 4.14 -4.45 6.60
CA VAL A 135 3.06 -5.29 7.11
C VAL A 135 2.35 -4.47 8.18
N CYS A 136 1.07 -4.19 7.94
CA CYS A 136 0.22 -3.44 8.85
C CYS A 136 -0.68 -4.42 9.57
N TRP A 137 -0.55 -4.46 10.90
CA TRP A 137 -1.29 -5.38 11.75
C TRP A 137 -2.03 -4.59 12.81
N GLY A 138 -3.23 -4.14 12.46
CA GLY A 138 -3.99 -3.25 13.33
C GLY A 138 -3.25 -1.92 13.50
N LYS A 139 -2.96 -1.58 14.74
CA LYS A 139 -2.24 -0.34 15.08
C LYS A 139 -0.73 -0.44 14.86
N GLU A 140 -0.21 -1.65 14.68
CA GLU A 140 1.22 -1.89 14.53
C GLU A 140 1.62 -1.95 13.07
N MET A 141 2.85 -1.56 12.80
CA MET A 141 3.40 -1.62 11.44
C MET A 141 4.88 -1.95 11.51
N VAL A 142 5.32 -2.89 10.70
CA VAL A 142 6.73 -3.18 10.48
C VAL A 142 7.06 -2.95 9.02
N SER A 143 8.17 -2.27 8.75
CA SER A 143 8.57 -1.89 7.39
C SER A 143 9.95 -2.43 7.07
N TYR A 144 10.14 -2.80 5.79
CA TYR A 144 11.40 -3.28 5.26
C TYR A 144 11.76 -2.45 4.03
N LEU A 145 12.94 -1.84 4.04
CA LEU A 145 13.43 -1.08 2.89
C LEU A 145 13.72 -2.02 1.73
N PHE A 146 13.33 -1.62 0.54
CA PHE A 146 13.72 -2.34 -0.67
C PHE A 146 15.22 -2.29 -0.83
N ARG A 147 15.75 -3.27 -1.58
CA ARG A 147 17.18 -3.35 -1.86
C ARG A 147 17.65 -2.07 -2.53
N GLN A 148 18.67 -1.47 -1.93
CA GLN A 148 19.25 -0.26 -2.49
C GLN A 148 20.27 -0.62 -3.58
N PRO A 149 20.42 0.24 -4.60
CA PRO A 149 21.44 -0.01 -5.61
C PRO A 149 22.83 -0.01 -4.98
N ASP A 150 23.73 -0.81 -5.52
CA ASP A 150 25.13 -0.84 -5.09
C ASP A 150 25.76 0.53 -5.31
N ARG A 151 26.59 0.92 -4.37
CA ARG A 151 27.27 2.21 -4.42
C ARG A 151 28.71 2.03 -4.85
#